data_e46060176ed249f19d89d41c6d1fa70d
#
_entry.id   e46060176ed249f19d89d41c6d1fa70d
#
_cell.length_a   1.000
_cell.length_b   1.000
_cell.length_c   1.000
_cell.angle_alpha   90.00
_cell.angle_beta   90.00
_cell.angle_gamma   90.00
#
_symmetry.space_group_name_H-M   'P 1'
#
loop_
_entity.id
_entity.type
_entity.pdbx_description
1 polymer ?
#
loop_
_entity_poly.entity_id
_entity_poly.type
_entity_poly.pdbx_seq_one_letter_code
_entity_poly.pdbx_strand_id
1 'polypeptide(L)'
;MDIKRIGSQPSGRGPPDWFTGTVRIDPLFKASDPARVAGASVTFEPGARTAWHTHPLGQTLIVTAGCGWAQRQGGTIEEIKPGDVVWFPPGEK
;
A
#
# COMPACT_ATOMS: atom_id res chain seq x y z
N MET A 1 -2.47 -14.28 21.39
CA MET A 1 -3.31 -13.78 20.27
C MET A 1 -3.56 -12.31 20.48
N ASP A 2 -3.27 -11.50 19.50
CA ASP A 2 -3.55 -10.06 19.54
C ASP A 2 -4.67 -9.74 18.55
N ILE A 3 -5.61 -8.93 18.98
CA ILE A 3 -6.72 -8.49 18.14
C ILE A 3 -6.68 -6.95 18.03
N LYS A 4 -6.50 -6.46 16.82
CA LYS A 4 -6.58 -5.03 16.50
C LYS A 4 -7.96 -4.76 15.89
N ARG A 5 -8.81 -4.06 16.62
CA ARG A 5 -10.17 -3.77 16.15
C ARG A 5 -10.13 -2.69 15.06
N ILE A 6 -11.08 -2.74 14.14
CA ILE A 6 -11.24 -1.70 13.12
C ILE A 6 -11.41 -0.33 13.79
N GLY A 7 -10.72 0.67 13.28
CA GLY A 7 -10.78 2.02 13.83
C GLY A 7 -10.03 2.24 15.14
N SER A 8 -9.32 1.23 15.64
CA SER A 8 -8.57 1.34 16.91
C SER A 8 -7.27 2.12 16.78
N GLN A 9 -6.79 2.33 15.57
CA GLN A 9 -5.58 3.10 15.30
C GLN A 9 -5.93 4.33 14.47
N PRO A 10 -5.33 5.49 14.76
CA PRO A 10 -5.69 6.72 14.06
C PRO A 10 -5.28 6.65 12.58
N SER A 11 -6.13 7.20 11.72
CA SER A 11 -5.81 7.40 10.31
C SER A 11 -4.79 8.51 10.14
N GLY A 12 -3.96 8.39 9.13
CA GLY A 12 -3.02 9.42 8.74
C GLY A 12 -3.18 9.81 7.27
N ARG A 13 -2.58 10.92 6.91
CA ARG A 13 -2.47 11.35 5.52
C ARG A 13 -1.13 10.90 4.97
N GLY A 14 -1.14 10.38 3.74
CA GLY A 14 0.09 10.01 3.04
C GLY A 14 1.01 11.22 2.86
N PRO A 15 2.31 11.11 3.26
CA PRO A 15 3.25 12.22 3.15
C PRO A 15 3.44 12.69 1.70
N PRO A 16 3.60 14.01 1.47
CA PRO A 16 3.81 14.53 0.11
C PRO A 16 5.06 13.99 -0.59
N ASP A 17 6.06 13.58 0.17
CA ASP A 17 7.29 12.99 -0.38
C ASP A 17 7.04 11.63 -1.04
N TRP A 18 5.98 10.92 -0.62
CA TRP A 18 5.68 9.57 -1.07
C TRP A 18 4.46 9.49 -1.97
N PHE A 19 3.61 10.52 -1.95
CA PHE A 19 2.35 10.51 -2.68
C PHE A 19 2.09 11.86 -3.35
N THR A 20 1.48 11.80 -4.51
CA THR A 20 0.85 12.95 -5.17
C THR A 20 -0.66 12.82 -5.00
N GLY A 21 -1.32 13.91 -4.65
CA GLY A 21 -2.74 13.91 -4.35
C GLY A 21 -3.03 13.49 -2.90
N THR A 22 -4.29 13.25 -2.61
CA THR A 22 -4.73 12.90 -1.26
C THR A 22 -4.82 11.40 -1.09
N VAL A 23 -4.10 10.89 -0.10
CA VAL A 23 -4.06 9.48 0.26
C VAL A 23 -4.28 9.34 1.76
N ARG A 24 -5.19 8.44 2.15
CA ARG A 24 -5.45 8.11 3.55
C ARG A 24 -4.78 6.78 3.88
N ILE A 25 -4.06 6.75 4.99
CA ILE A 25 -3.40 5.55 5.48
C ILE A 25 -4.01 5.15 6.82
N ASP A 26 -4.56 3.97 6.87
CA ASP A 26 -5.08 3.35 8.09
C ASP A 26 -4.19 2.19 8.48
N PRO A 27 -3.29 2.36 9.48
CA PRO A 27 -2.46 1.26 9.97
C PRO A 27 -3.32 0.12 10.49
N LEU A 28 -2.96 -1.11 10.15
CA LEU A 28 -3.67 -2.31 10.59
C LEU A 28 -2.87 -3.10 11.60
N PHE A 29 -1.62 -3.39 11.29
CA PHE A 29 -0.75 -4.15 12.18
C PHE A 29 0.72 -3.93 11.84
N LYS A 30 1.56 -4.17 12.84
CA LYS A 30 3.00 -4.31 12.67
C LYS A 30 3.45 -5.42 13.59
N ALA A 31 3.94 -6.52 12.99
CA ALA A 31 4.39 -7.65 13.78
C ALA A 31 5.65 -7.29 14.57
N SER A 32 5.75 -7.86 15.79
CA SER A 32 6.95 -7.70 16.61
C SER A 32 8.05 -8.64 16.17
N ASP A 33 9.31 -8.31 16.51
CA ASP A 33 10.44 -9.15 16.20
C ASP A 33 10.24 -10.59 16.72
N PRO A 34 10.70 -11.61 15.99
CA PRO A 34 11.51 -11.55 14.77
C PRO A 34 10.71 -11.36 13.47
N ALA A 35 9.40 -11.27 13.52
CA ALA A 35 8.57 -11.07 12.36
C ALA A 35 8.76 -9.65 11.81
N ARG A 36 8.74 -9.51 10.47
CA ARG A 36 9.01 -8.24 9.78
C ARG A 36 7.90 -7.90 8.79
N VAL A 37 6.66 -8.09 9.22
CA VAL A 37 5.50 -7.81 8.38
C VAL A 37 4.67 -6.71 9.02
N ALA A 38 4.20 -5.81 8.20
CA ALA A 38 3.26 -4.76 8.59
C ALA A 38 2.22 -4.62 7.49
N GLY A 39 1.04 -4.18 7.86
CA GLY A 39 -0.02 -3.93 6.90
C GLY A 39 -0.78 -2.66 7.22
N ALA A 40 -1.29 -2.05 6.17
CA ALA A 40 -2.13 -0.87 6.26
C ALA A 40 -3.18 -0.90 5.16
N SER A 41 -4.31 -0.27 5.41
CA SER A 41 -5.28 0.03 4.38
C SER A 41 -4.98 1.41 3.82
N VAL A 42 -4.78 1.51 2.51
CA VAL A 42 -4.43 2.75 1.84
C VAL A 42 -5.53 3.13 0.88
N THR A 43 -6.11 4.30 1.06
CA THR A 43 -7.19 4.80 0.24
C THR A 43 -6.70 5.98 -0.59
N PHE A 44 -6.77 5.84 -1.91
CA PHE A 44 -6.37 6.87 -2.87
C PHE A 44 -7.61 7.62 -3.34
N GLU A 45 -7.61 8.94 -3.21
CA GLU A 45 -8.58 9.77 -3.91
C GLU A 45 -8.32 9.72 -5.42
N PRO A 46 -9.34 9.98 -6.27
CA PRO A 46 -9.15 9.98 -7.72
C PRO A 46 -7.95 10.82 -8.15
N GLY A 47 -7.08 10.24 -8.97
CA GLY A 47 -5.86 10.87 -9.46
C GLY A 47 -4.67 10.84 -8.53
N ALA A 48 -4.84 10.40 -7.27
CA ALA A 48 -3.71 10.26 -6.36
C ALA A 48 -2.82 9.09 -6.77
N ARG A 49 -1.54 9.20 -6.48
CA ARG A 49 -0.54 8.17 -6.83
C ARG A 49 0.65 8.19 -5.88
N THR A 50 1.39 7.09 -5.86
CA THR A 50 2.66 7.01 -5.14
C THR A 50 3.78 7.67 -5.96
N ALA A 51 4.83 8.12 -5.27
CA ALA A 51 6.12 8.35 -5.92
C ALA A 51 6.76 7.01 -6.30
N TRP A 52 7.69 7.05 -7.25
CA TRP A 52 8.49 5.87 -7.57
C TRP A 52 9.36 5.50 -6.36
N HIS A 53 9.27 4.26 -5.93
CA HIS A 53 9.97 3.79 -4.73
C HIS A 53 10.21 2.29 -4.76
N THR A 54 11.03 1.81 -3.84
CA THR A 54 11.33 0.40 -3.65
C THR A 54 10.99 -0.02 -2.22
N HIS A 55 10.84 -1.31 -2.02
CA HIS A 55 10.65 -1.91 -0.69
C HIS A 55 11.77 -2.91 -0.42
N PRO A 56 12.50 -2.79 0.71
CA PRO A 56 13.63 -3.68 1.00
C PRO A 56 13.29 -5.16 1.02
N LEU A 57 12.11 -5.52 1.48
CA LEU A 57 11.64 -6.91 1.58
C LEU A 57 10.48 -7.22 0.65
N GLY A 58 10.19 -6.30 -0.28
CA GLY A 58 9.06 -6.42 -1.18
C GLY A 58 7.76 -5.91 -0.59
N GLN A 59 6.73 -5.88 -1.43
CA GLN A 59 5.39 -5.43 -1.02
C GLN A 59 4.33 -6.24 -1.74
N THR A 60 3.30 -6.64 -0.99
CA THR A 60 2.09 -7.22 -1.56
C THR A 60 0.96 -6.22 -1.43
N LEU A 61 0.28 -5.94 -2.55
CA LEU A 61 -0.93 -5.14 -2.57
C LEU A 61 -2.12 -6.07 -2.82
N ILE A 62 -3.18 -5.86 -2.06
CA ILE A 62 -4.45 -6.54 -2.28
C ILE A 62 -5.49 -5.45 -2.52
N VAL A 63 -6.14 -5.48 -3.68
CA VAL A 63 -7.18 -4.50 -4.00
C VAL A 63 -8.47 -4.95 -3.33
N THR A 64 -9.02 -4.11 -2.47
CA THR A 64 -10.24 -4.42 -1.71
C THR A 64 -11.45 -3.70 -2.26
N ALA A 65 -11.28 -2.52 -2.86
CA ALA A 65 -12.36 -1.73 -3.43
C ALA A 65 -11.85 -0.81 -4.54
N GLY A 66 -12.74 -0.40 -5.42
CA GLY A 66 -12.40 0.49 -6.51
C GLY A 66 -11.55 -0.17 -7.59
N CYS A 67 -10.90 0.64 -8.41
CA CYS A 67 -9.93 0.18 -9.39
C CYS A 67 -8.80 1.20 -9.51
N GLY A 68 -7.67 0.75 -9.96
CA GLY A 68 -6.50 1.60 -10.12
C GLY A 68 -5.52 1.03 -11.12
N TRP A 69 -4.33 1.61 -11.12
CA TRP A 69 -3.25 1.19 -12.01
C TRP A 69 -1.99 0.94 -11.22
N ALA A 70 -1.26 -0.07 -11.62
CA ALA A 70 0.05 -0.38 -11.08
C ALA A 70 1.07 -0.42 -12.21
N GLN A 71 2.27 0.04 -11.94
CA GLN A 71 3.35 0.07 -12.91
C GLN A 71 4.69 -0.07 -12.20
N ARG A 72 5.53 -0.97 -12.70
CA ARG A 72 6.96 -0.97 -12.37
C ARG A 72 7.69 -0.03 -13.31
N GLN A 73 8.82 0.53 -12.88
CA GLN A 73 9.62 1.40 -13.72
C GLN A 73 10.06 0.67 -14.98
N GLY A 74 9.82 1.26 -16.14
CA GLY A 74 10.13 0.65 -17.44
C GLY A 74 9.13 -0.40 -17.92
N GLY A 75 8.09 -0.69 -17.14
CA GLY A 75 7.05 -1.65 -17.52
C GLY A 75 5.79 -0.98 -18.06
N THR A 76 4.84 -1.80 -18.45
CA THR A 76 3.52 -1.34 -18.90
C THR A 76 2.64 -0.99 -17.68
N ILE A 77 1.66 -0.12 -17.91
CA ILE A 77 0.63 0.18 -16.91
C ILE A 77 -0.38 -0.95 -16.91
N GLU A 78 -0.62 -1.54 -15.74
CA GLU A 78 -1.60 -2.60 -15.56
C GLU A 78 -2.79 -2.11 -14.74
N GLU A 79 -3.99 -2.37 -15.20
CA GLU A 79 -5.21 -2.10 -14.43
C GLU A 79 -5.37 -3.16 -13.34
N ILE A 80 -5.70 -2.71 -12.13
CA ILE A 80 -5.95 -3.59 -10.99
C ILE A 80 -7.37 -3.37 -10.45
N LYS A 81 -8.02 -4.46 -10.06
CA LYS A 81 -9.43 -4.51 -9.65
C LYS A 81 -9.57 -5.23 -8.31
N PRO A 82 -10.72 -5.09 -7.63
CA PRO A 82 -10.96 -5.80 -6.37
C PRO A 82 -10.70 -7.30 -6.49
N GLY A 83 -9.95 -7.83 -5.53
CA GLY A 83 -9.50 -9.21 -5.52
C GLY A 83 -8.15 -9.46 -6.16
N ASP A 84 -7.63 -8.51 -6.92
CA ASP A 84 -6.30 -8.65 -7.52
C ASP A 84 -5.21 -8.52 -6.45
N VAL A 85 -4.15 -9.29 -6.62
CA VAL A 85 -2.96 -9.27 -5.77
C VAL A 85 -1.76 -8.89 -6.61
N VAL A 86 -1.03 -7.87 -6.17
CA VAL A 86 0.18 -7.39 -6.83
C VAL A 86 1.37 -7.63 -5.91
N TRP A 87 2.40 -8.26 -6.43
CA TRP A 87 3.65 -8.48 -5.71
C TRP A 87 4.77 -7.65 -6.34
N PHE A 88 5.39 -6.80 -5.53
CA PHE A 88 6.62 -6.09 -5.89
C PHE A 88 7.80 -6.74 -5.19
N PRO A 89 8.69 -7.41 -5.92
CA PRO A 89 9.89 -8.00 -5.34
C PRO A 89 10.79 -6.95 -4.66
N PRO A 90 11.64 -7.39 -3.72
CA PRO A 90 12.61 -6.48 -3.11
C PRO A 90 13.45 -5.75 -4.16
N GLY A 91 13.58 -4.43 -4.00
CA GLY A 91 14.38 -3.60 -4.89
C GLY A 91 13.74 -3.23 -6.23
N GLU A 92 12.57 -3.76 -6.58
CA GLU A 92 11.84 -3.34 -7.78
C GLU A 92 11.13 -1.99 -7.55
N LYS A 93 11.32 -1.08 -8.49
CA LYS A 93 10.79 0.28 -8.40
C LYS A 93 9.48 0.44 -9.16
#